data_291f7fe2d005a46ce6789e5a4803b886
#
_entry.id   291f7fe2d005a46ce6789e5a4803b886
#
_cell.length_a   1.000
_cell.length_b   1.000
_cell.length_c   1.000
_cell.angle_alpha   90.00
_cell.angle_beta   90.00
_cell.angle_gamma   90.00
#
_symmetry.space_group_name_H-M   'P 1'
#
loop_
_entity.id
_entity.type
_entity.pdbx_description
1 polymer ?
#
loop_
_entity_poly.entity_id
_entity_poly.type
_entity_poly.pdbx_seq_one_letter_code
_entity_poly.pdbx_strand_id
1 'polypeptide(L)'
;MKPVLYAHPFASYCWKVLIALYENHTAFTYRSLGPEDPEAATELEALWPLKKFPVLVDDGRPVIESSVIIEYLTLRYPGPVRLIPAEPEAALEVRFLDRYFDNYIMTPMSKIVTNQIRPEERRDPYGVEEARAALDTAYRWLDGTMRRRTWAAADDLTLADCAAAPSLFYADWAHPIGETFSHVRSYRARLLARPSVARVVDEARPFRQFFPLGAPERD
;
A
#
# COMPACT_ATOMS: atom_id res chain seq x y z
N MET A 1 -18.82 17.89 5.36
CA MET A 1 -18.72 16.77 6.34
C MET A 1 -17.33 16.19 6.26
N LYS A 2 -16.91 15.35 7.23
CA LYS A 2 -15.65 14.60 7.11
C LYS A 2 -15.89 13.44 6.12
N PRO A 3 -14.96 13.15 5.20
CA PRO A 3 -15.07 11.97 4.36
C PRO A 3 -15.05 10.68 5.20
N VAL A 4 -15.69 9.63 4.70
CA VAL A 4 -15.76 8.30 5.31
C VAL A 4 -14.90 7.35 4.53
N LEU A 5 -13.94 6.69 5.18
CA LEU A 5 -13.05 5.70 4.56
C LEU A 5 -13.46 4.28 4.98
N TYR A 6 -13.93 3.48 4.03
CA TYR A 6 -14.13 2.05 4.19
C TYR A 6 -12.81 1.33 3.98
N ALA A 7 -12.25 0.76 5.05
CA ALA A 7 -10.91 0.19 5.03
C ALA A 7 -10.74 -0.91 6.08
N HIS A 8 -9.70 -1.73 5.90
CA HIS A 8 -9.24 -2.70 6.90
C HIS A 8 -7.78 -2.42 7.26
N PRO A 9 -7.40 -2.40 8.55
CA PRO A 9 -6.04 -2.02 8.99
C PRO A 9 -4.93 -2.92 8.44
N PHE A 10 -5.24 -4.16 8.06
CA PHE A 10 -4.26 -5.13 7.55
C PHE A 10 -4.21 -5.19 6.02
N ALA A 11 -4.95 -4.33 5.32
CA ALA A 11 -5.00 -4.32 3.87
C ALA A 11 -4.01 -3.32 3.27
N SER A 12 -3.10 -3.82 2.44
CA SER A 12 -2.01 -3.03 1.84
C SER A 12 -2.47 -1.76 1.11
N TYR A 13 -3.50 -1.86 0.27
CA TYR A 13 -4.03 -0.70 -0.45
C TYR A 13 -4.74 0.31 0.46
N CYS A 14 -5.24 -0.11 1.62
CA CYS A 14 -5.77 0.80 2.64
C CYS A 14 -4.64 1.62 3.28
N TRP A 15 -3.48 1.02 3.50
CA TRP A 15 -2.32 1.73 4.03
C TRP A 15 -1.92 2.92 3.16
N LYS A 16 -1.94 2.77 1.82
CA LYS A 16 -1.66 3.90 0.89
C LYS A 16 -2.48 5.13 1.25
N VAL A 17 -3.81 4.93 1.39
CA VAL A 17 -4.74 6.03 1.69
C VAL A 17 -4.58 6.53 3.12
N LEU A 18 -4.41 5.64 4.08
CA LEU A 18 -4.22 6.00 5.49
C LEU A 18 -2.94 6.83 5.69
N ILE A 19 -1.82 6.45 5.05
CA ILE A 19 -0.57 7.21 5.10
C ILE A 19 -0.80 8.62 4.55
N ALA A 20 -1.47 8.77 3.41
CA ALA A 20 -1.78 10.07 2.82
C ALA A 20 -2.65 10.95 3.73
N LEU A 21 -3.67 10.36 4.37
CA LEU A 21 -4.53 11.04 5.33
C LEU A 21 -3.75 11.50 6.59
N TYR A 22 -2.86 10.66 7.10
CA TYR A 22 -2.05 10.95 8.28
C TYR A 22 -0.99 12.00 7.99
N GLU A 23 -0.30 11.94 6.84
CA GLU A 23 0.68 12.94 6.40
C GLU A 23 0.07 14.34 6.31
N ASN A 24 -1.15 14.43 5.84
CA ASN A 24 -1.84 15.71 5.65
C ASN A 24 -2.80 16.07 6.80
N HIS A 25 -2.78 15.31 7.89
CA HIS A 25 -3.66 15.53 9.04
C HIS A 25 -5.13 15.67 8.65
N THR A 26 -5.53 15.01 7.56
CA THR A 26 -6.90 15.07 7.05
C THR A 26 -7.83 14.33 7.99
N ALA A 27 -8.82 15.03 8.54
CA ALA A 27 -9.82 14.43 9.40
C ALA A 27 -10.81 13.60 8.59
N PHE A 28 -11.01 12.34 8.97
CA PHE A 28 -11.93 11.40 8.32
C PHE A 28 -12.64 10.53 9.35
N THR A 29 -13.71 9.86 8.93
CA THR A 29 -14.39 8.81 9.69
C THR A 29 -13.88 7.46 9.16
N TYR A 30 -13.36 6.62 10.06
CA TYR A 30 -12.93 5.26 9.72
C TYR A 30 -14.13 4.31 9.82
N ARG A 31 -14.49 3.66 8.73
CA ARG A 31 -15.51 2.62 8.66
C ARG A 31 -14.79 1.28 8.50
N SER A 32 -14.66 0.56 9.60
CA SER A 32 -13.88 -0.68 9.65
C SER A 32 -14.59 -1.81 8.92
N LEU A 33 -13.85 -2.54 8.08
CA LEU A 33 -14.32 -3.71 7.35
C LEU A 33 -13.88 -4.98 8.10
N GLY A 34 -14.47 -5.20 9.25
CA GLY A 34 -14.17 -6.35 10.10
C GLY A 34 -15.45 -7.01 10.64
N PRO A 35 -15.30 -8.14 11.31
CA PRO A 35 -16.44 -8.86 11.89
C PRO A 35 -17.20 -8.06 12.97
N GLU A 36 -16.55 -7.05 13.54
CA GLU A 36 -17.12 -6.11 14.51
C GLU A 36 -18.16 -5.15 13.90
N ASP A 37 -18.16 -4.97 12.57
CA ASP A 37 -19.05 -4.09 11.86
C ASP A 37 -19.57 -4.74 10.56
N PRO A 38 -20.52 -5.68 10.66
CA PRO A 38 -21.03 -6.42 9.50
C PRO A 38 -21.84 -5.54 8.52
N GLU A 39 -22.37 -4.40 8.98
CA GLU A 39 -23.10 -3.46 8.13
C GLU A 39 -22.14 -2.77 7.15
N ALA A 40 -20.90 -2.50 7.55
CA ALA A 40 -19.89 -1.86 6.70
C ALA A 40 -19.61 -2.66 5.42
N ALA A 41 -19.64 -4.00 5.50
CA ALA A 41 -19.47 -4.84 4.32
C ALA A 41 -20.63 -4.74 3.32
N THR A 42 -21.86 -4.65 3.85
CA THR A 42 -23.07 -4.47 3.02
C THR A 42 -23.08 -3.08 2.37
N GLU A 43 -22.71 -2.06 3.13
CA GLU A 43 -22.57 -0.69 2.60
C GLU A 43 -21.50 -0.62 1.50
N LEU A 44 -20.34 -1.25 1.73
CA LEU A 44 -19.28 -1.32 0.73
C LEU A 44 -19.75 -1.99 -0.57
N GLU A 45 -20.51 -3.09 -0.49
CA GLU A 45 -21.03 -3.79 -1.66
C GLU A 45 -22.00 -2.90 -2.46
N ALA A 46 -22.84 -2.11 -1.77
CA ALA A 46 -23.74 -1.16 -2.41
C ALA A 46 -22.99 0.00 -3.09
N LEU A 47 -21.87 0.47 -2.49
CA LEU A 47 -21.01 1.52 -3.05
C LEU A 47 -20.14 1.02 -4.22
N TRP A 48 -19.63 -0.21 -4.11
CA TRP A 48 -18.71 -0.81 -5.07
C TRP A 48 -18.95 -2.32 -5.23
N PRO A 49 -19.69 -2.76 -6.26
CA PRO A 49 -20.04 -4.17 -6.44
C PRO A 49 -18.86 -5.14 -6.56
N LEU A 50 -17.65 -4.66 -6.90
CA LEU A 50 -16.43 -5.49 -6.91
C LEU A 50 -15.90 -5.80 -5.51
N LYS A 51 -16.48 -5.23 -4.45
CA LYS A 51 -16.15 -5.47 -3.03
C LYS A 51 -14.66 -5.23 -2.71
N LYS A 52 -14.01 -4.37 -3.52
CA LYS A 52 -12.61 -3.98 -3.27
C LYS A 52 -12.57 -2.74 -2.39
N PHE A 53 -11.58 -2.68 -1.54
CA PHE A 53 -11.32 -1.56 -0.64
C PHE A 53 -9.84 -1.14 -0.71
N PRO A 54 -9.50 0.10 -0.38
CA PRO A 54 -10.35 1.13 0.25
C PRO A 54 -11.37 1.78 -0.71
N VAL A 55 -12.47 2.30 -0.13
CA VAL A 55 -13.41 3.22 -0.77
C VAL A 55 -13.53 4.45 0.11
N LEU A 56 -13.38 5.64 -0.46
CA LEU A 56 -13.64 6.91 0.21
C LEU A 56 -15.02 7.43 -0.21
N VAL A 57 -15.85 7.81 0.74
CA VAL A 57 -17.13 8.50 0.46
C VAL A 57 -17.03 9.94 0.95
N ASP A 58 -17.19 10.89 0.06
CA ASP A 58 -17.19 12.32 0.38
C ASP A 58 -18.45 13.01 -0.19
N ASP A 59 -19.22 13.64 0.68
CA ASP A 59 -20.52 14.23 0.35
C ASP A 59 -21.45 13.29 -0.46
N GLY A 60 -21.48 12.00 -0.06
CA GLY A 60 -22.29 10.96 -0.69
C GLY A 60 -21.71 10.40 -2.00
N ARG A 61 -20.58 10.92 -2.46
CA ARG A 61 -19.88 10.45 -3.68
C ARG A 61 -18.81 9.42 -3.33
N PRO A 62 -18.87 8.19 -3.84
CA PRO A 62 -17.80 7.23 -3.71
C PRO A 62 -16.62 7.59 -4.62
N VAL A 63 -15.42 7.53 -4.06
CA VAL A 63 -14.13 7.61 -4.77
C VAL A 63 -13.43 6.28 -4.57
N ILE A 64 -13.05 5.64 -5.67
CA ILE A 64 -12.58 4.26 -5.73
C ILE A 64 -11.16 4.26 -6.31
N GLU A 65 -10.38 3.20 -6.05
CA GLU A 65 -8.95 3.05 -6.34
C GLU A 65 -8.07 3.90 -5.44
N SER A 66 -7.16 3.26 -4.70
CA SER A 66 -6.33 3.91 -3.69
C SER A 66 -5.55 5.11 -4.21
N SER A 67 -4.97 5.00 -5.42
CA SER A 67 -4.23 6.12 -6.05
C SER A 67 -5.16 7.26 -6.43
N VAL A 68 -6.36 6.95 -6.96
CA VAL A 68 -7.38 7.96 -7.30
C VAL A 68 -7.90 8.65 -6.05
N ILE A 69 -8.08 7.91 -4.95
CA ILE A 69 -8.46 8.48 -3.65
C ILE A 69 -7.39 9.49 -3.19
N ILE A 70 -6.11 9.16 -3.29
CA ILE A 70 -5.03 10.06 -2.88
C ILE A 70 -4.98 11.30 -3.78
N GLU A 71 -5.14 11.16 -5.10
CA GLU A 71 -5.26 12.32 -6.01
C GLU A 71 -6.46 13.19 -5.65
N TYR A 72 -7.62 12.58 -5.37
CA TYR A 72 -8.81 13.29 -4.91
C TYR A 72 -8.55 14.07 -3.61
N LEU A 73 -7.91 13.44 -2.62
CA LEU A 73 -7.55 14.09 -1.37
C LEU A 73 -6.61 15.27 -1.58
N THR A 74 -5.65 15.15 -2.49
CA THR A 74 -4.72 16.26 -2.83
C THR A 74 -5.46 17.47 -3.40
N LEU A 75 -6.55 17.24 -4.15
CA LEU A 75 -7.36 18.32 -4.75
C LEU A 75 -8.34 18.94 -3.76
N ARG A 76 -8.96 18.12 -2.90
CA ARG A 76 -10.09 18.56 -2.03
C ARG A 76 -9.66 18.88 -0.61
N TYR A 77 -8.59 18.25 -0.13
CA TYR A 77 -8.10 18.34 1.25
C TYR A 77 -6.57 18.54 1.25
N PRO A 78 -6.06 19.62 0.61
CA PRO A 78 -4.63 19.87 0.59
C PRO A 78 -4.08 20.05 2.00
N GLY A 79 -2.91 19.47 2.26
CA GLY A 79 -2.23 19.53 3.55
C GLY A 79 -0.76 19.95 3.39
N PRO A 80 0.04 19.80 4.46
CA PRO A 80 1.44 20.22 4.47
C PRO A 80 2.32 19.42 3.49
N VAL A 81 1.98 18.16 3.21
CA VAL A 81 2.76 17.30 2.31
C VAL A 81 2.12 17.27 0.93
N ARG A 82 2.89 17.68 -0.07
CA ARG A 82 2.45 17.65 -1.47
C ARG A 82 2.68 16.26 -2.06
N LEU A 83 1.68 15.38 -1.94
CA LEU A 83 1.76 13.99 -2.40
C LEU A 83 1.91 13.86 -3.93
N ILE A 84 1.50 14.86 -4.70
CA ILE A 84 1.69 14.94 -6.15
C ILE A 84 2.32 16.30 -6.47
N PRO A 85 3.52 16.33 -7.05
CA PRO A 85 4.16 17.58 -7.50
C PRO A 85 3.28 18.39 -8.45
N ALA A 86 3.45 19.72 -8.45
CA ALA A 86 2.74 20.58 -9.40
C ALA A 86 3.38 20.56 -10.79
N GLU A 87 4.68 20.28 -10.86
CA GLU A 87 5.41 20.17 -12.11
C GLU A 87 4.99 18.87 -12.83
N PRO A 88 4.55 18.93 -14.11
CA PRO A 88 3.96 17.78 -14.80
C PRO A 88 4.88 16.57 -14.95
N GLU A 89 6.15 16.75 -15.25
CA GLU A 89 7.12 15.68 -15.44
C GLU A 89 7.40 14.97 -14.08
N ALA A 90 7.56 15.73 -13.00
CA ALA A 90 7.71 15.18 -11.66
C ALA A 90 6.44 14.44 -11.22
N ALA A 91 5.26 14.95 -11.54
CA ALA A 91 3.99 14.27 -11.27
C ALA A 91 3.86 12.96 -12.06
N LEU A 92 4.34 12.93 -13.31
CA LEU A 92 4.37 11.73 -14.14
C LEU A 92 5.30 10.66 -13.54
N GLU A 93 6.46 11.05 -13.05
CA GLU A 93 7.39 10.13 -12.35
C GLU A 93 6.76 9.55 -11.08
N VAL A 94 6.09 10.36 -10.28
CA VAL A 94 5.36 9.91 -9.08
C VAL A 94 4.30 8.87 -9.45
N ARG A 95 3.50 9.11 -10.50
CA ARG A 95 2.48 8.17 -10.97
C ARG A 95 3.07 6.89 -11.54
N PHE A 96 4.20 7.00 -12.26
CA PHE A 96 4.93 5.82 -12.75
C PHE A 96 5.37 4.94 -11.58
N LEU A 97 6.00 5.52 -10.55
CA LEU A 97 6.49 4.75 -9.40
C LEU A 97 5.34 4.20 -8.54
N ASP A 98 4.23 4.92 -8.40
CA ASP A 98 3.02 4.39 -7.80
C ASP A 98 2.54 3.11 -8.53
N ARG A 99 2.46 3.14 -9.87
CA ARG A 99 2.13 1.93 -10.65
C ARG A 99 3.21 0.86 -10.57
N TYR A 100 4.48 1.27 -10.45
CA TYR A 100 5.58 0.33 -10.28
C TYR A 100 5.40 -0.50 -9.00
N PHE A 101 5.15 0.14 -7.86
CA PHE A 101 4.95 -0.57 -6.60
C PHE A 101 3.71 -1.46 -6.63
N ASP A 102 2.61 -1.00 -7.20
CA ASP A 102 1.38 -1.79 -7.30
C ASP A 102 1.54 -2.99 -8.23
N ASN A 103 2.16 -2.82 -9.41
CA ASN A 103 2.17 -3.83 -10.44
C ASN A 103 3.38 -4.79 -10.34
N TYR A 104 4.56 -4.29 -9.94
CA TYR A 104 5.80 -5.08 -9.97
C TYR A 104 6.28 -5.54 -8.59
N ILE A 105 5.71 -5.00 -7.51
CA ILE A 105 5.97 -5.46 -6.15
C ILE A 105 4.72 -6.10 -5.54
N MET A 106 3.60 -5.35 -5.46
CA MET A 106 2.39 -5.83 -4.79
C MET A 106 1.72 -6.99 -5.54
N THR A 107 1.65 -6.93 -6.87
CA THR A 107 0.99 -8.00 -7.67
C THR A 107 1.70 -9.35 -7.53
N PRO A 108 3.02 -9.50 -7.74
CA PRO A 108 3.70 -10.78 -7.54
C PRO A 108 3.69 -11.20 -6.07
N MET A 109 3.83 -10.30 -5.10
CA MET A 109 3.66 -10.62 -3.68
C MET A 109 2.27 -11.21 -3.42
N SER A 110 1.22 -10.58 -3.93
CA SER A 110 -0.16 -11.08 -3.79
C SER A 110 -0.35 -12.46 -4.43
N LYS A 111 0.32 -12.77 -5.55
CA LYS A 111 0.29 -14.10 -6.18
C LYS A 111 0.84 -15.16 -5.22
N ILE A 112 1.94 -14.87 -4.52
CA ILE A 112 2.52 -15.78 -3.52
C ILE A 112 1.55 -16.00 -2.35
N VAL A 113 1.03 -14.92 -1.78
CA VAL A 113 0.12 -14.95 -0.62
C VAL A 113 -1.19 -15.66 -0.96
N THR A 114 -1.82 -15.32 -2.09
CA THR A 114 -3.10 -15.92 -2.47
C THR A 114 -2.96 -17.39 -2.84
N ASN A 115 -1.80 -17.82 -3.33
CA ASN A 115 -1.54 -19.24 -3.56
C ASN A 115 -1.58 -20.06 -2.26
N GLN A 116 -1.13 -19.49 -1.13
CA GLN A 116 -1.16 -20.17 0.17
C GLN A 116 -2.60 -20.40 0.68
N ILE A 117 -3.54 -19.53 0.31
CA ILE A 117 -4.96 -19.64 0.72
C ILE A 117 -5.72 -20.67 -0.12
N ARG A 118 -5.19 -21.05 -1.30
CA ARG A 118 -5.81 -22.05 -2.15
C ARG A 118 -5.82 -23.42 -1.49
N PRO A 119 -6.83 -24.29 -1.75
CA PRO A 119 -6.75 -25.71 -1.47
C PRO A 119 -5.46 -26.31 -2.02
N GLU A 120 -4.86 -27.25 -1.31
CA GLU A 120 -3.52 -27.77 -1.63
C GLU A 120 -3.41 -28.29 -3.07
N GLU A 121 -4.45 -29.00 -3.54
CA GLU A 121 -4.54 -29.55 -4.90
C GLU A 121 -4.71 -28.50 -6.01
N ARG A 122 -4.96 -27.24 -5.64
CA ARG A 122 -5.10 -26.10 -6.56
C ARG A 122 -3.97 -25.10 -6.46
N ARG A 123 -2.94 -25.41 -5.68
CA ARG A 123 -1.76 -24.57 -5.56
C ARG A 123 -0.94 -24.62 -6.85
N ASP A 124 -0.36 -23.48 -7.20
CA ASP A 124 0.49 -23.27 -8.37
C ASP A 124 1.91 -22.95 -7.93
N PRO A 125 2.73 -23.97 -7.62
CA PRO A 125 4.12 -23.75 -7.17
C PRO A 125 4.98 -23.10 -8.25
N TYR A 126 4.72 -23.42 -9.54
CA TYR A 126 5.43 -22.79 -10.66
C TYR A 126 5.15 -21.29 -10.72
N GLY A 127 3.90 -20.88 -10.62
CA GLY A 127 3.54 -19.47 -10.61
C GLY A 127 4.05 -18.73 -9.37
N VAL A 128 4.27 -19.41 -8.23
CA VAL A 128 4.94 -18.82 -7.07
C VAL A 128 6.43 -18.58 -7.35
N GLU A 129 7.10 -19.52 -8.01
CA GLU A 129 8.51 -19.37 -8.41
C GLU A 129 8.69 -18.19 -9.38
N GLU A 130 7.83 -18.08 -10.41
CA GLU A 130 7.80 -16.93 -11.31
C GLU A 130 7.60 -15.60 -10.57
N ALA A 131 6.68 -15.58 -9.59
CA ALA A 131 6.42 -14.38 -8.80
C ALA A 131 7.63 -13.95 -7.95
N ARG A 132 8.36 -14.92 -7.37
CA ARG A 132 9.61 -14.66 -6.64
C ARG A 132 10.70 -14.11 -7.57
N ALA A 133 10.89 -14.69 -8.73
CA ALA A 133 11.85 -14.21 -9.74
C ALA A 133 11.50 -12.80 -10.24
N ALA A 134 10.20 -12.50 -10.37
CA ALA A 134 9.72 -11.16 -10.71
C ALA A 134 10.04 -10.16 -9.59
N LEU A 135 9.85 -10.52 -8.31
CA LEU A 135 10.24 -9.68 -7.18
C LEU A 135 11.75 -9.40 -7.14
N ASP A 136 12.59 -10.41 -7.34
CA ASP A 136 14.05 -10.22 -7.39
C ASP A 136 14.45 -9.26 -8.51
N THR A 137 13.78 -9.34 -9.66
CA THR A 137 14.02 -8.43 -10.79
C THR A 137 13.59 -7.01 -10.46
N ALA A 138 12.44 -6.86 -9.83
CA ALA A 138 11.94 -5.57 -9.37
C ALA A 138 12.87 -4.99 -8.28
N TYR A 139 13.25 -5.76 -7.27
CA TYR A 139 14.19 -5.29 -6.24
C TYR A 139 15.50 -4.81 -6.83
N ARG A 140 16.05 -5.51 -7.83
CA ARG A 140 17.30 -5.11 -8.51
C ARG A 140 17.16 -3.77 -9.21
N TRP A 141 16.06 -3.55 -9.93
CA TRP A 141 15.81 -2.27 -10.59
C TRP A 141 15.61 -1.15 -9.55
N LEU A 142 14.83 -1.41 -8.51
CA LEU A 142 14.57 -0.45 -7.44
C LEU A 142 15.85 -0.09 -6.67
N ASP A 143 16.73 -1.08 -6.41
CA ASP A 143 17.99 -0.86 -5.71
C ASP A 143 18.88 0.13 -6.48
N GLY A 144 18.98 -0.06 -7.80
CA GLY A 144 19.68 0.89 -8.67
C GLY A 144 19.06 2.30 -8.65
N THR A 145 17.75 2.37 -8.63
CA THR A 145 17.00 3.63 -8.58
C THR A 145 17.22 4.36 -7.26
N MET A 146 17.15 3.64 -6.13
CA MET A 146 17.28 4.22 -4.79
C MET A 146 18.71 4.59 -4.40
N ARG A 147 19.71 4.24 -5.21
CA ARG A 147 21.12 4.54 -4.93
C ARG A 147 21.40 6.02 -4.66
N ARG A 148 20.63 6.92 -5.28
CA ARG A 148 20.82 8.38 -5.20
C ARG A 148 19.59 9.11 -4.71
N ARG A 149 18.63 8.38 -4.15
CA ARG A 149 17.34 8.94 -3.74
C ARG A 149 17.09 8.69 -2.27
N THR A 150 16.47 9.66 -1.64
CA THR A 150 15.93 9.55 -0.28
C THR A 150 14.51 9.01 -0.32
N TRP A 151 13.65 9.60 -1.14
CA TRP A 151 12.27 9.19 -1.41
C TRP A 151 12.15 8.66 -2.84
N ALA A 152 11.02 8.03 -3.17
CA ALA A 152 10.86 7.35 -4.45
C ALA A 152 11.08 8.28 -5.65
N ALA A 153 10.46 9.46 -5.65
CA ALA A 153 10.41 10.34 -6.82
C ALA A 153 10.87 11.79 -6.58
N ALA A 154 10.77 12.32 -5.38
CA ALA A 154 11.00 13.73 -5.07
C ALA A 154 11.87 13.89 -3.83
N ASP A 155 12.02 15.13 -3.35
CA ASP A 155 12.81 15.44 -2.15
C ASP A 155 12.06 15.14 -0.84
N ASP A 156 10.74 14.89 -0.90
CA ASP A 156 9.89 14.50 0.22
C ASP A 156 8.95 13.36 -0.18
N LEU A 157 8.22 12.82 0.82
CA LEU A 157 7.25 11.75 0.64
C LEU A 157 6.15 12.15 -0.35
N THR A 158 5.84 11.25 -1.27
CA THR A 158 4.83 11.40 -2.33
C THR A 158 3.85 10.23 -2.35
N LEU A 159 2.88 10.26 -3.29
CA LEU A 159 2.02 9.12 -3.60
C LEU A 159 2.83 7.84 -3.88
N ALA A 160 3.99 7.96 -4.53
CA ALA A 160 4.87 6.81 -4.79
C ALA A 160 5.35 6.15 -3.50
N ASP A 161 5.69 6.93 -2.47
CA ASP A 161 6.12 6.43 -1.17
C ASP A 161 4.96 5.85 -0.36
N CYS A 162 3.76 6.41 -0.50
CA CYS A 162 2.53 5.82 0.06
C CYS A 162 2.27 4.42 -0.52
N ALA A 163 2.59 4.19 -1.80
CA ALA A 163 2.51 2.88 -2.43
C ALA A 163 3.67 1.96 -2.04
N ALA A 164 4.88 2.50 -1.93
CA ALA A 164 6.09 1.76 -1.57
C ALA A 164 6.01 1.14 -0.18
N ALA A 165 5.48 1.87 0.80
CA ALA A 165 5.45 1.46 2.19
C ALA A 165 4.75 0.10 2.40
N PRO A 166 3.46 -0.09 2.05
CA PRO A 166 2.81 -1.40 2.18
C PRO A 166 3.39 -2.43 1.22
N SER A 167 3.79 -2.03 0.00
CA SER A 167 4.31 -2.97 -0.99
C SER A 167 5.59 -3.63 -0.51
N LEU A 168 6.57 -2.86 -0.03
CA LEU A 168 7.83 -3.38 0.49
C LEU A 168 7.66 -4.07 1.84
N PHE A 169 6.70 -3.62 2.67
CA PHE A 169 6.41 -4.27 3.94
C PHE A 169 5.94 -5.72 3.74
N TYR A 170 4.89 -5.93 2.98
CA TYR A 170 4.32 -7.25 2.77
C TYR A 170 5.16 -8.12 1.81
N ALA A 171 5.84 -7.50 0.84
CA ALA A 171 6.73 -8.25 -0.04
C ALA A 171 7.92 -8.84 0.71
N ASP A 172 8.51 -8.10 1.66
CA ASP A 172 9.61 -8.59 2.50
C ASP A 172 9.17 -9.74 3.44
N TRP A 173 7.89 -9.82 3.78
CA TRP A 173 7.33 -10.95 4.52
C TRP A 173 7.09 -12.19 3.65
N ALA A 174 6.66 -11.99 2.40
CA ALA A 174 6.36 -13.08 1.47
C ALA A 174 7.61 -13.62 0.74
N HIS A 175 8.55 -12.73 0.44
CA HIS A 175 9.82 -12.99 -0.23
C HIS A 175 10.86 -11.99 0.25
N PRO A 176 11.71 -12.36 1.24
CA PRO A 176 12.62 -11.43 1.90
C PRO A 176 13.50 -10.67 0.93
N ILE A 177 13.65 -9.36 1.15
CA ILE A 177 14.55 -8.49 0.41
C ILE A 177 16.00 -8.87 0.75
N GLY A 178 16.70 -9.49 -0.21
CA GLY A 178 18.06 -9.99 -0.03
C GLY A 178 19.05 -8.89 0.39
N GLU A 179 20.11 -9.28 1.08
CA GLU A 179 21.14 -8.34 1.60
C GLU A 179 21.85 -7.56 0.50
N THR A 180 21.91 -8.12 -0.71
CA THR A 180 22.48 -7.46 -1.89
C THR A 180 21.70 -6.22 -2.33
N PHE A 181 20.42 -6.10 -1.95
CA PHE A 181 19.57 -4.96 -2.25
C PHE A 181 19.60 -3.93 -1.10
N SER A 182 20.81 -3.46 -0.79
CA SER A 182 21.07 -2.60 0.39
C SER A 182 20.34 -1.26 0.34
N HIS A 183 20.17 -0.68 -0.85
CA HIS A 183 19.44 0.59 -1.03
C HIS A 183 17.93 0.42 -0.86
N VAL A 184 17.33 -0.68 -1.32
CA VAL A 184 15.92 -1.02 -1.08
C VAL A 184 15.69 -1.22 0.42
N ARG A 185 16.55 -1.97 1.11
CA ARG A 185 16.46 -2.18 2.56
C ARG A 185 16.55 -0.87 3.34
N SER A 186 17.50 0.01 2.97
CA SER A 186 17.64 1.33 3.59
C SER A 186 16.42 2.21 3.34
N TYR A 187 15.86 2.18 2.13
CA TYR A 187 14.63 2.90 1.79
C TYR A 187 13.43 2.35 2.59
N ARG A 188 13.24 1.04 2.63
CA ARG A 188 12.20 0.40 3.44
C ARG A 188 12.32 0.80 4.93
N ALA A 189 13.51 0.77 5.50
CA ALA A 189 13.73 1.18 6.89
C ALA A 189 13.35 2.65 7.11
N ARG A 190 13.63 3.53 6.15
CA ARG A 190 13.23 4.95 6.21
C ARG A 190 11.72 5.12 6.14
N LEU A 191 11.04 4.36 5.28
CA LEU A 191 9.57 4.36 5.21
C LEU A 191 8.98 3.94 6.56
N LEU A 192 9.46 2.85 7.15
CA LEU A 192 8.97 2.36 8.45
C LEU A 192 9.23 3.35 9.61
N ALA A 193 10.28 4.15 9.52
CA ALA A 193 10.58 5.20 10.50
C ALA A 193 9.69 6.45 10.34
N ARG A 194 8.96 6.61 9.23
CA ARG A 194 8.05 7.74 9.03
C ARG A 194 6.83 7.62 9.96
N PRO A 195 6.47 8.65 10.74
CA PRO A 195 5.40 8.52 11.74
C PRO A 195 4.05 8.03 11.19
N SER A 196 3.66 8.46 9.99
CA SER A 196 2.43 8.00 9.30
C SER A 196 2.48 6.52 8.96
N VAL A 197 3.63 6.01 8.54
CA VAL A 197 3.86 4.59 8.21
C VAL A 197 3.95 3.76 9.49
N ALA A 198 4.70 4.21 10.49
CA ALA A 198 4.77 3.53 11.78
C ALA A 198 3.37 3.35 12.39
N ARG A 199 2.53 4.37 12.27
CA ARG A 199 1.15 4.33 12.75
C ARG A 199 0.32 3.25 12.06
N VAL A 200 0.33 3.14 10.74
CA VAL A 200 -0.42 2.08 10.03
C VAL A 200 0.12 0.69 10.35
N VAL A 201 1.44 0.55 10.58
CA VAL A 201 2.03 -0.71 11.05
C VAL A 201 1.49 -1.06 12.44
N ASP A 202 1.44 -0.12 13.38
CA ASP A 202 0.92 -0.35 14.73
C ASP A 202 -0.57 -0.70 14.71
N GLU A 203 -1.38 0.00 13.92
CA GLU A 203 -2.80 -0.29 13.73
C GLU A 203 -3.04 -1.69 13.11
N ALA A 204 -2.10 -2.20 12.32
CA ALA A 204 -2.17 -3.52 11.70
C ALA A 204 -1.68 -4.67 12.61
N ARG A 205 -0.92 -4.39 13.68
CA ARG A 205 -0.32 -5.43 14.56
C ARG A 205 -1.30 -6.47 15.10
N PRO A 206 -2.52 -6.12 15.55
CA PRO A 206 -3.48 -7.10 16.04
C PRO A 206 -3.89 -8.15 15.00
N PHE A 207 -3.71 -7.83 13.72
CA PHE A 207 -4.14 -8.66 12.59
C PHE A 207 -3.02 -9.52 11.98
N ARG A 208 -1.79 -9.45 12.50
CA ARG A 208 -0.62 -10.19 11.98
C ARG A 208 -0.85 -11.70 11.90
N GLN A 209 -1.59 -12.26 12.84
CA GLN A 209 -1.94 -13.68 12.86
C GLN A 209 -2.70 -14.16 11.62
N PHE A 210 -3.32 -13.23 10.87
CA PHE A 210 -4.05 -13.53 9.64
C PHE A 210 -3.17 -13.52 8.38
N PHE A 211 -1.86 -13.26 8.51
CA PHE A 211 -0.98 -13.34 7.33
C PHE A 211 -0.83 -14.79 6.89
N PRO A 212 -1.24 -15.16 5.66
CA PRO A 212 -1.36 -16.58 5.28
C PRO A 212 -0.07 -17.38 5.28
N LEU A 213 1.08 -16.72 5.15
CA LEU A 213 2.41 -17.35 5.20
C LEU A 213 3.01 -17.41 6.61
N GLY A 214 2.29 -16.88 7.61
CA GLY A 214 2.85 -16.63 8.95
C GLY A 214 3.63 -15.31 8.97
N ALA A 215 3.18 -14.36 9.80
CA ALA A 215 3.89 -13.09 9.94
C ALA A 215 5.21 -13.30 10.69
N PRO A 216 6.34 -12.76 10.20
CA PRO A 216 7.59 -12.81 10.95
C PRO A 216 7.50 -11.93 12.22
N GLU A 217 8.39 -12.16 13.20
CA GLU A 217 8.44 -11.35 14.43
C GLU A 217 8.86 -9.88 14.17
N ARG A 218 9.53 -9.63 13.04
CA ARG A 218 9.97 -8.30 12.61
C ARG A 218 8.89 -7.52 11.83
N ASP A 219 9.06 -6.23 11.76
CA ASP A 219 8.33 -5.33 10.84
C ASP A 219 8.99 -5.29 9.48
#